data_b6e105d80c894b4f365d27210321d4c4
#
_entry.id   b6e105d80c894b4f365d27210321d4c4
#
_cell.length_a   1.000
_cell.length_b   1.000
_cell.length_c   1.000
_cell.angle_alpha   90.00
_cell.angle_beta   90.00
_cell.angle_gamma   90.00
#
_symmetry.space_group_name_H-M   'P 1'
#
loop_
_entity.id
_entity.type
_entity.pdbx_description
1 polymer ?
#
loop_
_entity_poly.entity_id
_entity_poly.type
_entity_poly.pdbx_seq_one_letter_code
_entity_poly.pdbx_strand_id
1 'polypeptide(L)'
;PFRCPPGPYERACQIASYLKQHKPKSKILILDKKDKFSKQGLFTQAWDRHYKGMIEWVKAEDTGGGVQRVDAGAGKVFTEFDEYKPAVANIIPAQHAGTIAKTAGLTDETGWCPVTGKTFESTIHKGIHVVGDAAIQSPLPKSGYAANSEAKVVAAAVVDLVNGREPGTPSWVNTCYSIVAPNDGISVAMVYNLVDGKVAKVAGSGGLTPMDSSAEEREREVQYAYSWFNNITSDIFM
;
A
#
# COMPACT_ATOMS: atom_id res chain seq x y z
N PRO A 1 -8.84 1.22 -6.56
CA PRO A 1 -7.78 0.32 -6.09
C PRO A 1 -7.68 0.36 -4.56
N PHE A 2 -7.23 -0.72 -3.95
CA PHE A 2 -6.97 -0.77 -2.50
C PHE A 2 -5.71 0.04 -2.14
N ARG A 3 -5.65 0.51 -0.89
CA ARG A 3 -4.49 1.18 -0.31
C ARG A 3 -3.46 0.14 0.11
N CYS A 4 -2.19 0.54 0.28
CA CYS A 4 -1.05 -0.36 0.45
C CYS A 4 -0.96 -1.38 -0.70
N PRO A 5 -0.52 -0.97 -1.91
CA PRO A 5 -0.55 -1.82 -3.10
C PRO A 5 0.06 -3.22 -2.97
N PRO A 6 1.15 -3.46 -2.20
CA PRO A 6 1.68 -4.79 -1.97
C PRO A 6 1.00 -5.57 -0.82
N GLY A 7 0.17 -4.91 -0.01
CA GLY A 7 -0.39 -5.47 1.22
C GLY A 7 -1.09 -6.83 1.08
N PRO A 8 -1.98 -7.06 0.09
CA PRO A 8 -2.65 -8.35 -0.08
C PRO A 8 -1.69 -9.52 -0.35
N TYR A 9 -0.63 -9.27 -1.10
CA TYR A 9 0.36 -10.30 -1.47
C TYR A 9 1.30 -10.62 -0.31
N GLU A 10 1.70 -9.62 0.46
CA GLU A 10 2.43 -9.81 1.71
C GLU A 10 1.58 -10.56 2.74
N ARG A 11 0.30 -10.20 2.90
CA ARG A 11 -0.64 -10.92 3.76
C ARG A 11 -0.77 -12.38 3.36
N ALA A 12 -0.82 -12.69 2.06
CA ALA A 12 -0.82 -14.06 1.58
C ALA A 12 0.46 -14.81 2.02
N CYS A 13 1.62 -14.16 1.97
CA CYS A 13 2.89 -14.74 2.47
C CYS A 13 2.84 -15.02 3.98
N GLN A 14 2.31 -14.09 4.78
CA GLN A 14 2.16 -14.28 6.24
C GLN A 14 1.24 -15.46 6.55
N ILE A 15 0.10 -15.54 5.88
CA ILE A 15 -0.84 -16.67 6.03
C ILE A 15 -0.18 -17.97 5.57
N ALA A 16 0.53 -17.97 4.44
CA ALA A 16 1.23 -19.14 3.93
C ALA A 16 2.32 -19.64 4.89
N SER A 17 3.07 -18.72 5.52
CA SER A 17 4.06 -19.03 6.55
C SER A 17 3.44 -19.78 7.72
N TYR A 18 2.29 -19.31 8.21
CA TYR A 18 1.54 -19.99 9.26
C TYR A 18 1.00 -21.35 8.79
N LEU A 19 0.36 -21.41 7.62
CA LEU A 19 -0.24 -22.64 7.08
C LEU A 19 0.81 -23.72 6.79
N LYS A 20 1.99 -23.32 6.33
CA LYS A 20 3.11 -24.25 6.08
C LYS A 20 3.48 -25.05 7.32
N GLN A 21 3.38 -24.43 8.51
CA GLN A 21 3.70 -25.07 9.79
C GLN A 21 2.53 -25.87 10.36
N HIS A 22 1.30 -25.36 10.23
CA HIS A 22 0.14 -25.90 10.94
C HIS A 22 -0.85 -26.65 10.05
N LYS A 23 -0.93 -26.30 8.75
CA LYS A 23 -1.87 -26.90 7.77
C LYS A 23 -1.23 -26.98 6.38
N PRO A 24 -0.16 -27.75 6.20
CA PRO A 24 0.67 -27.74 4.97
C PRO A 24 -0.04 -28.17 3.68
N LYS A 25 -1.23 -28.77 3.80
CA LYS A 25 -2.08 -29.15 2.65
C LYS A 25 -3.05 -28.03 2.21
N SER A 26 -3.05 -26.88 2.90
CA SER A 26 -3.90 -25.75 2.56
C SER A 26 -3.38 -25.02 1.33
N LYS A 27 -4.30 -24.38 0.61
CA LYS A 27 -4.03 -23.53 -0.54
C LYS A 27 -4.62 -22.14 -0.31
N ILE A 28 -3.93 -21.11 -0.81
CA ILE A 28 -4.37 -19.72 -0.79
C ILE A 28 -4.63 -19.32 -2.24
N LEU A 29 -5.85 -18.86 -2.53
CA LEU A 29 -6.19 -18.26 -3.82
C LEU A 29 -6.29 -16.75 -3.63
N ILE A 30 -5.57 -16.00 -4.44
CA ILE A 30 -5.66 -14.53 -4.52
C ILE A 30 -6.50 -14.20 -5.75
N LEU A 31 -7.80 -13.95 -5.57
CA LEU A 31 -8.70 -13.55 -6.66
C LEU A 31 -8.56 -12.05 -6.88
N ASP A 32 -7.73 -11.66 -7.83
CA ASP A 32 -7.35 -10.26 -8.04
C ASP A 32 -8.26 -9.54 -9.05
N LYS A 33 -8.44 -8.25 -8.84
CA LYS A 33 -9.08 -7.34 -9.79
C LYS A 33 -8.10 -6.77 -10.83
N LYS A 34 -6.85 -7.19 -10.80
CA LYS A 34 -5.75 -6.64 -11.62
C LYS A 34 -4.98 -7.77 -12.32
N ASP A 35 -4.38 -7.43 -13.46
CA ASP A 35 -3.49 -8.32 -14.21
C ASP A 35 -2.01 -8.06 -13.91
N LYS A 36 -1.72 -7.09 -13.05
CA LYS A 36 -0.36 -6.77 -12.57
C LYS A 36 -0.44 -6.16 -11.17
N PHE A 37 0.63 -6.34 -10.38
CA PHE A 37 0.70 -5.76 -9.05
C PHE A 37 2.11 -5.30 -8.65
N SER A 38 2.19 -4.52 -7.58
CA SER A 38 3.44 -3.95 -7.08
C SER A 38 4.42 -5.05 -6.62
N LYS A 39 5.67 -4.99 -7.05
CA LYS A 39 6.72 -5.96 -6.72
C LYS A 39 6.40 -7.40 -7.17
N GLN A 40 5.60 -7.58 -8.21
CA GLN A 40 5.09 -8.89 -8.65
C GLN A 40 6.20 -9.92 -8.83
N GLY A 41 7.27 -9.60 -9.56
CA GLY A 41 8.38 -10.53 -9.78
C GLY A 41 9.02 -11.02 -8.47
N LEU A 42 9.22 -10.11 -7.51
CA LEU A 42 9.80 -10.44 -6.21
C LEU A 42 8.86 -11.32 -5.36
N PHE A 43 7.56 -11.03 -5.36
CA PHE A 43 6.58 -11.88 -4.69
C PHE A 43 6.49 -13.26 -5.31
N THR A 44 6.42 -13.36 -6.65
CA THR A 44 6.38 -14.65 -7.34
C THR A 44 7.62 -15.47 -7.05
N GLN A 45 8.81 -14.85 -7.08
CA GLN A 45 10.05 -15.51 -6.70
C GLN A 45 10.02 -16.04 -5.26
N ALA A 46 9.48 -15.24 -4.33
CA ALA A 46 9.33 -15.65 -2.93
C ALA A 46 8.34 -16.80 -2.75
N TRP A 47 7.22 -16.79 -3.49
CA TRP A 47 6.24 -17.89 -3.45
C TRP A 47 6.85 -19.20 -3.96
N ASP A 48 7.60 -19.15 -5.06
CA ASP A 48 8.29 -20.34 -5.59
C ASP A 48 9.33 -20.87 -4.61
N ARG A 49 10.05 -19.98 -3.93
CA ARG A 49 11.10 -20.35 -2.97
C ARG A 49 10.53 -20.92 -1.66
N HIS A 50 9.51 -20.28 -1.08
CA HIS A 50 9.05 -20.56 0.27
C HIS A 50 7.73 -21.32 0.34
N TYR A 51 6.83 -21.14 -0.64
CA TYR A 51 5.43 -21.58 -0.59
C TYR A 51 4.98 -22.24 -1.89
N LYS A 52 5.88 -22.95 -2.55
CA LYS A 52 5.63 -23.60 -3.85
C LYS A 52 4.34 -24.40 -3.84
N GLY A 53 3.40 -24.04 -4.73
CA GLY A 53 2.10 -24.69 -4.87
C GLY A 53 1.08 -24.34 -3.78
N MET A 54 1.43 -23.53 -2.77
CA MET A 54 0.51 -23.11 -1.71
C MET A 54 -0.21 -21.81 -2.04
N ILE A 55 0.45 -20.86 -2.73
CA ILE A 55 -0.15 -19.60 -3.14
C ILE A 55 -0.40 -19.64 -4.64
N GLU A 56 -1.64 -19.34 -5.05
CA GLU A 56 -2.04 -19.18 -6.43
C GLU A 56 -2.65 -17.80 -6.62
N TRP A 57 -2.13 -17.06 -7.59
CA TRP A 57 -2.66 -15.76 -7.98
C TRP A 57 -3.49 -15.92 -9.26
N VAL A 58 -4.78 -15.61 -9.14
CA VAL A 58 -5.76 -15.63 -10.22
C VAL A 58 -6.03 -14.18 -10.60
N LYS A 59 -5.56 -13.77 -11.77
CA LYS A 59 -5.60 -12.38 -12.24
C LYS A 59 -6.99 -11.96 -12.75
N ALA A 60 -7.15 -10.66 -13.05
CA ALA A 60 -8.43 -10.10 -13.47
C ALA A 60 -8.98 -10.78 -14.72
N GLU A 61 -8.14 -11.06 -15.73
CA GLU A 61 -8.59 -11.72 -16.97
C GLU A 61 -9.16 -13.13 -16.73
N ASP A 62 -8.65 -13.85 -15.72
CA ASP A 62 -9.10 -15.20 -15.37
C ASP A 62 -10.31 -15.19 -14.43
N THR A 63 -10.63 -14.07 -13.79
CA THR A 63 -11.73 -13.92 -12.85
C THR A 63 -12.89 -13.08 -13.39
N GLY A 64 -12.75 -12.48 -14.58
CA GLY A 64 -13.70 -11.49 -15.09
C GLY A 64 -13.71 -10.19 -14.27
N GLY A 65 -12.55 -9.77 -13.75
CA GLY A 65 -12.40 -8.52 -12.99
C GLY A 65 -12.45 -8.67 -11.46
N GLY A 66 -12.14 -9.85 -10.93
CA GLY A 66 -12.05 -10.13 -9.51
C GLY A 66 -13.36 -10.64 -8.89
N VAL A 67 -13.48 -10.49 -7.58
CA VAL A 67 -14.68 -10.91 -6.83
C VAL A 67 -15.85 -9.98 -7.16
N GLN A 68 -16.96 -10.58 -7.63
CA GLN A 68 -18.19 -9.87 -7.99
C GLN A 68 -19.22 -9.89 -6.85
N ARG A 69 -19.31 -10.99 -6.11
CA ARG A 69 -20.30 -11.16 -5.05
C ARG A 69 -19.76 -12.08 -3.95
N VAL A 70 -20.17 -11.81 -2.74
CA VAL A 70 -19.93 -12.66 -1.57
C VAL A 70 -21.28 -13.04 -0.95
N ASP A 71 -21.48 -14.32 -0.71
CA ASP A 71 -22.58 -14.85 0.05
C ASP A 71 -22.06 -15.34 1.41
N ALA A 72 -22.15 -14.49 2.41
CA ALA A 72 -21.64 -14.77 3.74
C ALA A 72 -22.43 -15.91 4.43
N GLY A 73 -23.73 -16.04 4.15
CA GLY A 73 -24.58 -17.09 4.72
C GLY A 73 -24.23 -18.47 4.19
N ALA A 74 -23.94 -18.58 2.90
CA ALA A 74 -23.53 -19.82 2.26
C ALA A 74 -22.01 -20.05 2.33
N GLY A 75 -21.20 -19.08 2.77
CA GLY A 75 -19.75 -19.11 2.78
C GLY A 75 -19.14 -19.18 1.38
N LYS A 76 -19.74 -18.50 0.41
CA LYS A 76 -19.36 -18.55 -1.00
C LYS A 76 -18.83 -17.20 -1.51
N VAL A 77 -17.86 -17.29 -2.42
CA VAL A 77 -17.28 -16.14 -3.14
C VAL A 77 -17.45 -16.41 -4.64
N PHE A 78 -17.89 -15.41 -5.39
CA PHE A 78 -18.18 -15.53 -6.81
C PHE A 78 -17.33 -14.56 -7.61
N THR A 79 -16.73 -15.04 -8.66
CA THR A 79 -16.18 -14.24 -9.77
C THR A 79 -17.19 -14.26 -10.93
N GLU A 80 -16.85 -13.70 -12.08
CA GLU A 80 -17.71 -13.82 -13.26
C GLU A 80 -17.79 -15.26 -13.77
N PHE A 81 -16.68 -16.01 -13.66
CA PHE A 81 -16.55 -17.32 -14.28
C PHE A 81 -16.69 -18.48 -13.30
N ASP A 82 -16.44 -18.28 -12.00
CA ASP A 82 -16.35 -19.36 -11.02
C ASP A 82 -17.02 -19.05 -9.69
N GLU A 83 -17.34 -20.13 -8.98
CA GLU A 83 -17.81 -20.13 -7.60
C GLU A 83 -16.75 -20.80 -6.70
N TYR A 84 -16.41 -20.16 -5.60
CA TYR A 84 -15.49 -20.69 -4.59
C TYR A 84 -16.18 -20.85 -3.24
N LYS A 85 -15.87 -21.94 -2.54
CA LYS A 85 -16.33 -22.17 -1.16
C LYS A 85 -15.11 -22.34 -0.24
N PRO A 86 -14.41 -21.24 0.11
CA PRO A 86 -13.22 -21.29 0.94
C PRO A 86 -13.59 -21.60 2.40
N ALA A 87 -12.67 -22.24 3.14
CA ALA A 87 -12.79 -22.39 4.59
C ALA A 87 -12.69 -21.02 5.31
N VAL A 88 -11.92 -20.09 4.74
CA VAL A 88 -11.79 -18.71 5.21
C VAL A 88 -11.74 -17.79 4.00
N ALA A 89 -12.58 -16.76 3.97
CA ALA A 89 -12.55 -15.70 2.97
C ALA A 89 -12.04 -14.39 3.60
N ASN A 90 -10.98 -13.81 3.03
CA ASN A 90 -10.51 -12.48 3.38
C ASN A 90 -10.78 -11.52 2.21
N ILE A 91 -11.86 -10.78 2.31
CA ILE A 91 -12.35 -9.90 1.23
C ILE A 91 -11.85 -8.48 1.48
N ILE A 92 -11.26 -7.87 0.45
CA ILE A 92 -10.88 -6.46 0.43
C ILE A 92 -11.90 -5.71 -0.42
N PRO A 93 -12.84 -4.97 0.19
CA PRO A 93 -13.88 -4.25 -0.55
C PRO A 93 -13.30 -3.03 -1.27
N ALA A 94 -14.12 -2.41 -2.13
CA ALA A 94 -13.81 -1.10 -2.69
C ALA A 94 -13.60 -0.08 -1.54
N GLN A 95 -12.55 0.74 -1.67
CA GLN A 95 -12.13 1.68 -0.64
C GLN A 95 -12.37 3.12 -1.10
N HIS A 96 -12.60 4.00 -0.13
CA HIS A 96 -12.75 5.46 -0.28
C HIS A 96 -12.19 6.14 0.97
N ALA A 97 -12.11 7.46 0.97
CA ALA A 97 -11.74 8.24 2.15
C ALA A 97 -12.69 7.95 3.31
N GLY A 98 -12.20 8.09 4.53
CA GLY A 98 -12.99 7.85 5.74
C GLY A 98 -14.26 8.71 5.79
N THR A 99 -15.29 8.24 6.48
CA THR A 99 -16.60 8.92 6.58
C THR A 99 -16.49 10.37 7.00
N ILE A 100 -15.55 10.70 7.89
CA ILE A 100 -15.31 12.08 8.34
C ILE A 100 -14.97 13.02 7.16
N ALA A 101 -14.18 12.57 6.19
CA ALA A 101 -13.83 13.38 5.02
C ALA A 101 -15.05 13.66 4.14
N LYS A 102 -15.93 12.66 3.95
CA LYS A 102 -17.19 12.83 3.23
C LYS A 102 -18.14 13.78 3.97
N THR A 103 -18.32 13.59 5.29
CA THR A 103 -19.19 14.43 6.12
C THR A 103 -18.72 15.88 6.15
N ALA A 104 -17.41 16.11 6.14
CA ALA A 104 -16.81 17.44 6.11
C ALA A 104 -16.78 18.07 4.69
N GLY A 105 -17.32 17.40 3.67
CA GLY A 105 -17.34 17.91 2.30
C GLY A 105 -15.97 17.99 1.62
N LEU A 106 -15.00 17.19 2.06
CA LEU A 106 -13.62 17.23 1.57
C LEU A 106 -13.36 16.31 0.38
N THR A 107 -14.32 15.45 0.03
CA THR A 107 -14.17 14.49 -1.07
C THR A 107 -14.77 15.02 -2.37
N ASP A 108 -14.13 14.68 -3.49
CA ASP A 108 -14.71 14.82 -4.81
C ASP A 108 -15.62 13.62 -5.18
N GLU A 109 -16.06 13.56 -6.44
CA GLU A 109 -16.91 12.49 -6.98
C GLU A 109 -16.24 11.10 -6.93
N THR A 110 -14.91 11.05 -6.83
CA THR A 110 -14.19 9.77 -6.68
C THR A 110 -14.25 9.21 -5.26
N GLY A 111 -14.74 9.99 -4.30
CA GLY A 111 -14.78 9.65 -2.87
C GLY A 111 -13.42 9.82 -2.16
N TRP A 112 -12.48 10.55 -2.77
CA TRP A 112 -11.16 10.89 -2.21
C TRP A 112 -11.00 12.40 -2.09
N CYS A 113 -10.01 12.87 -1.31
CA CYS A 113 -9.79 14.28 -1.01
C CYS A 113 -8.77 14.90 -1.98
N PRO A 114 -9.19 15.80 -2.89
CA PRO A 114 -8.27 16.55 -3.73
C PRO A 114 -7.51 17.59 -2.91
N VAL A 115 -6.18 17.64 -3.08
CA VAL A 115 -5.28 18.53 -2.33
C VAL A 115 -4.24 19.18 -3.23
N THR A 116 -3.68 20.31 -2.76
CA THR A 116 -2.55 20.98 -3.43
C THR A 116 -1.27 20.17 -3.26
N GLY A 117 -0.38 20.21 -4.24
CA GLY A 117 0.91 19.49 -4.16
C GLY A 117 1.86 20.03 -3.11
N LYS A 118 1.81 21.33 -2.78
CA LYS A 118 2.78 21.99 -1.91
C LYS A 118 2.51 21.80 -0.42
N THR A 119 1.25 21.94 -0.02
CA THR A 119 0.84 22.01 1.38
C THR A 119 -0.17 20.96 1.78
N PHE A 120 -0.67 20.14 0.84
CA PHE A 120 -1.78 19.21 1.05
C PHE A 120 -3.06 19.90 1.54
N GLU A 121 -3.18 21.21 1.32
CA GLU A 121 -4.43 21.92 1.56
C GLU A 121 -5.51 21.43 0.61
N SER A 122 -6.70 21.19 1.15
CA SER A 122 -7.86 20.81 0.35
C SER A 122 -8.14 21.86 -0.73
N THR A 123 -8.40 21.41 -1.96
CA THR A 123 -8.80 22.30 -3.04
C THR A 123 -10.28 22.72 -2.93
N ILE A 124 -11.05 22.10 -2.01
CA ILE A 124 -12.47 22.37 -1.78
C ILE A 124 -12.65 23.35 -0.62
N HIS A 125 -11.92 23.15 0.49
CA HIS A 125 -12.02 23.97 1.69
C HIS A 125 -10.66 24.48 2.14
N LYS A 126 -10.49 25.81 2.16
CA LYS A 126 -9.27 26.47 2.63
C LYS A 126 -9.03 26.24 4.12
N GLY A 127 -7.74 26.19 4.49
CA GLY A 127 -7.32 26.00 5.88
C GLY A 127 -7.44 24.58 6.40
N ILE A 128 -7.85 23.62 5.56
CA ILE A 128 -7.94 22.19 5.92
C ILE A 128 -6.92 21.43 5.08
N HIS A 129 -6.06 20.69 5.75
CA HIS A 129 -5.02 19.88 5.12
C HIS A 129 -5.33 18.40 5.28
N VAL A 130 -5.16 17.60 4.22
CA VAL A 130 -5.46 16.16 4.22
C VAL A 130 -4.22 15.41 3.75
N VAL A 131 -3.74 14.46 4.55
CA VAL A 131 -2.56 13.65 4.26
C VAL A 131 -2.89 12.16 4.23
N GLY A 132 -1.97 11.37 3.71
CA GLY A 132 -2.04 9.91 3.70
C GLY A 132 -3.07 9.38 2.70
N ASP A 133 -3.64 8.23 3.03
CA ASP A 133 -4.45 7.44 2.12
C ASP A 133 -5.70 8.15 1.59
N ALA A 134 -6.24 9.10 2.34
CA ALA A 134 -7.42 9.87 1.95
C ALA A 134 -7.14 10.91 0.86
N ALA A 135 -5.91 11.45 0.79
CA ALA A 135 -5.54 12.51 -0.14
C ALA A 135 -5.34 11.99 -1.57
N ILE A 136 -5.69 12.80 -2.57
CA ILE A 136 -5.34 12.57 -3.97
C ILE A 136 -4.01 13.25 -4.25
N GLN A 137 -2.91 12.51 -4.16
CA GLN A 137 -1.55 13.04 -4.36
C GLN A 137 -0.68 12.06 -5.17
N SER A 138 -1.16 11.71 -6.36
CA SER A 138 -0.38 10.90 -7.30
C SER A 138 0.84 11.71 -7.80
N PRO A 139 2.02 11.08 -7.95
CA PRO A 139 2.30 9.64 -7.89
C PRO A 139 2.75 9.12 -6.52
N LEU A 140 2.58 9.86 -5.43
CA LEU A 140 2.86 9.34 -4.08
C LEU A 140 2.01 8.07 -3.83
N PRO A 141 2.63 6.98 -3.36
CA PRO A 141 1.90 5.75 -3.09
C PRO A 141 1.08 5.87 -1.80
N LYS A 142 0.02 5.08 -1.69
CA LYS A 142 -0.79 5.00 -0.48
C LYS A 142 -0.17 3.99 0.48
N SER A 143 0.70 4.49 1.37
CA SER A 143 1.45 3.72 2.36
C SER A 143 1.65 4.52 3.64
N GLY A 144 1.84 3.85 4.77
CA GLY A 144 2.13 4.50 6.04
C GLY A 144 3.42 5.33 6.00
N TYR A 145 4.43 4.89 5.25
CA TYR A 145 5.68 5.65 5.07
C TYR A 145 5.44 6.98 4.35
N ALA A 146 4.72 6.94 3.21
CA ALA A 146 4.36 8.16 2.48
C ALA A 146 3.51 9.10 3.35
N ALA A 147 2.50 8.57 4.06
CA ALA A 147 1.64 9.34 4.94
C ALA A 147 2.43 10.08 6.04
N ASN A 148 3.41 9.42 6.66
CA ASN A 148 4.29 10.05 7.65
C ASN A 148 5.17 11.13 7.03
N SER A 149 5.72 10.89 5.82
CA SER A 149 6.50 11.89 5.07
C SER A 149 5.63 13.10 4.68
N GLU A 150 4.39 12.86 4.24
CA GLU A 150 3.41 13.91 3.94
C GLU A 150 3.07 14.73 5.18
N ALA A 151 2.84 14.07 6.32
CA ALA A 151 2.51 14.73 7.57
C ALA A 151 3.62 15.68 8.05
N LYS A 152 4.89 15.29 7.92
CA LYS A 152 6.04 16.16 8.27
C LYS A 152 6.11 17.38 7.37
N VAL A 153 5.86 17.24 6.08
CA VAL A 153 5.77 18.37 5.13
C VAL A 153 4.62 19.29 5.51
N VAL A 154 3.44 18.75 5.79
CA VAL A 154 2.27 19.56 6.18
C VAL A 154 2.49 20.26 7.48
N ALA A 155 3.08 19.62 8.49
CA ALA A 155 3.40 20.26 9.76
C ALA A 155 4.29 21.51 9.57
N ALA A 156 5.34 21.39 8.77
CA ALA A 156 6.21 22.51 8.44
C ALA A 156 5.44 23.62 7.68
N ALA A 157 4.65 23.24 6.69
CA ALA A 157 3.86 24.19 5.91
C ALA A 157 2.83 24.95 6.78
N VAL A 158 2.14 24.27 7.68
CA VAL A 158 1.16 24.90 8.61
C VAL A 158 1.85 25.87 9.53
N VAL A 159 3.03 25.54 10.08
CA VAL A 159 3.83 26.47 10.90
C VAL A 159 4.20 27.74 10.12
N ASP A 160 4.57 27.60 8.85
CA ASP A 160 4.86 28.77 8.03
C ASP A 160 3.61 29.61 7.77
N LEU A 161 2.51 28.99 7.37
CA LEU A 161 1.24 29.66 7.06
C LEU A 161 0.69 30.44 8.26
N VAL A 162 0.65 29.85 9.47
CA VAL A 162 0.14 30.54 10.67
C VAL A 162 1.04 31.71 11.12
N ASN A 163 2.31 31.71 10.69
CA ASN A 163 3.23 32.83 10.92
C ASN A 163 3.31 33.82 9.75
N GLY A 164 2.41 33.70 8.76
CA GLY A 164 2.38 34.59 7.60
C GLY A 164 3.56 34.41 6.65
N ARG A 165 4.24 33.28 6.68
CA ARG A 165 5.38 32.97 5.81
C ARG A 165 4.92 32.06 4.65
N GLU A 166 5.60 32.19 3.52
CA GLU A 166 5.41 31.28 2.38
C GLU A 166 6.06 29.93 2.70
N PRO A 167 5.31 28.81 2.61
CA PRO A 167 5.86 27.47 2.80
C PRO A 167 6.99 27.15 1.83
N GLY A 168 8.02 26.47 2.32
CA GLY A 168 9.13 26.00 1.49
C GLY A 168 8.72 25.01 0.42
N THR A 169 9.63 24.72 -0.52
CA THR A 169 9.41 23.66 -1.53
C THR A 169 9.62 22.28 -0.90
N PRO A 170 8.59 21.43 -0.87
CA PRO A 170 8.68 20.14 -0.22
C PRO A 170 9.35 19.06 -1.07
N SER A 171 9.85 18.04 -0.39
CA SER A 171 10.19 16.74 -0.98
C SER A 171 9.65 15.62 -0.10
N TRP A 172 9.48 14.43 -0.69
CA TRP A 172 8.93 13.27 0.01
C TRP A 172 9.75 12.04 -0.31
N VAL A 173 9.70 11.09 0.60
CA VAL A 173 10.27 9.77 0.41
C VAL A 173 9.23 8.71 0.73
N ASN A 174 9.27 7.62 0.00
CA ASN A 174 8.54 6.42 0.33
C ASN A 174 9.45 5.21 0.24
N THR A 175 9.40 4.35 1.25
CA THR A 175 9.92 2.99 1.18
C THR A 175 8.81 2.04 1.63
N CYS A 176 8.52 1.05 0.80
CA CYS A 176 7.47 0.09 1.08
C CYS A 176 8.09 -1.29 1.23
N TYR A 177 8.37 -1.66 2.47
CA TYR A 177 8.86 -2.99 2.84
C TYR A 177 7.74 -4.03 2.74
N SER A 178 8.10 -5.28 2.46
CA SER A 178 7.22 -6.44 2.60
C SER A 178 8.03 -7.63 3.08
N ILE A 179 7.58 -8.26 4.16
CA ILE A 179 8.19 -9.47 4.73
C ILE A 179 7.51 -10.68 4.08
N VAL A 180 8.23 -11.37 3.20
CA VAL A 180 7.70 -12.51 2.44
C VAL A 180 7.94 -13.85 3.12
N ALA A 181 8.94 -13.93 4.01
CA ALA A 181 9.21 -15.06 4.91
C ALA A 181 9.97 -14.54 6.14
N PRO A 182 10.15 -15.31 7.22
CA PRO A 182 10.78 -14.83 8.46
C PRO A 182 12.09 -14.08 8.28
N ASN A 183 12.93 -14.49 7.33
CA ASN A 183 14.23 -13.87 7.04
C ASN A 183 14.34 -13.44 5.57
N ASP A 184 13.23 -13.18 4.91
CA ASP A 184 13.21 -12.74 3.51
C ASP A 184 12.30 -11.51 3.37
N GLY A 185 12.91 -10.36 3.15
CA GLY A 185 12.25 -9.08 2.91
C GLY A 185 12.48 -8.57 1.50
N ILE A 186 11.55 -7.76 1.05
CA ILE A 186 11.61 -7.05 -0.23
C ILE A 186 11.12 -5.62 -0.05
N SER A 187 11.65 -4.69 -0.83
CA SER A 187 11.23 -3.29 -0.76
C SER A 187 11.06 -2.64 -2.11
N VAL A 188 10.44 -1.47 -2.09
CA VAL A 188 10.48 -0.47 -3.17
C VAL A 188 10.66 0.89 -2.52
N ALA A 189 11.62 1.66 -3.00
CA ALA A 189 11.89 3.02 -2.54
C ALA A 189 11.78 4.03 -3.69
N MET A 190 11.42 5.28 -3.36
CA MET A 190 11.37 6.39 -4.32
C MET A 190 11.38 7.73 -3.57
N VAL A 191 12.09 8.71 -4.13
CA VAL A 191 12.04 10.12 -3.72
C VAL A 191 11.12 10.89 -4.68
N TYR A 192 10.44 11.89 -4.14
CA TYR A 192 9.52 12.74 -4.88
C TYR A 192 9.82 14.20 -4.59
N ASN A 193 9.69 15.04 -5.60
CA ASN A 193 9.80 16.50 -5.51
C ASN A 193 8.55 17.19 -6.02
N LEU A 194 8.39 18.46 -5.69
CA LEU A 194 7.40 19.32 -6.30
C LEU A 194 7.99 19.93 -7.59
N VAL A 195 7.35 19.67 -8.72
CA VAL A 195 7.71 20.25 -10.03
C VAL A 195 6.44 20.87 -10.62
N ASP A 196 6.49 22.17 -10.93
CA ASP A 196 5.35 22.92 -11.48
C ASP A 196 4.04 22.75 -10.68
N GLY A 197 4.16 22.77 -9.34
CA GLY A 197 3.02 22.60 -8.43
C GLY A 197 2.49 21.17 -8.29
N LYS A 198 3.09 20.19 -8.95
CA LYS A 198 2.69 18.77 -8.92
C LYS A 198 3.79 17.91 -8.33
N VAL A 199 3.40 16.86 -7.64
CA VAL A 199 4.34 15.84 -7.16
C VAL A 199 4.89 15.05 -8.35
N ALA A 200 6.20 14.89 -8.41
CA ALA A 200 6.90 14.12 -9.44
C ALA A 200 7.95 13.19 -8.83
N LYS A 201 8.18 12.05 -9.46
CA LYS A 201 9.26 11.13 -9.08
C LYS A 201 10.62 11.72 -9.48
N VAL A 202 11.60 11.62 -8.59
CA VAL A 202 12.99 11.95 -8.92
C VAL A 202 13.63 10.78 -9.66
N ALA A 203 14.06 11.00 -10.89
CA ALA A 203 14.69 9.96 -11.71
C ALA A 203 15.94 9.40 -11.00
N GLY A 204 16.10 8.09 -11.01
CA GLY A 204 17.26 7.40 -10.41
C GLY A 204 17.32 7.39 -8.89
N SER A 205 16.33 7.93 -8.19
CA SER A 205 16.33 8.04 -6.71
C SER A 205 15.83 6.81 -5.97
N GLY A 206 15.46 5.76 -6.67
CA GLY A 206 14.85 4.59 -6.04
C GLY A 206 14.86 3.37 -6.92
N GLY A 207 14.22 2.32 -6.45
CA GLY A 207 14.16 1.03 -7.15
C GLY A 207 13.48 -0.03 -6.31
N LEU A 208 13.54 -1.24 -6.83
CA LEU A 208 13.13 -2.46 -6.14
C LEU A 208 14.36 -3.15 -5.54
N THR A 209 14.17 -3.94 -4.51
CA THR A 209 15.17 -4.96 -4.12
C THR A 209 15.58 -5.76 -5.37
N PRO A 210 16.87 -5.91 -5.68
CA PRO A 210 17.31 -6.68 -6.84
C PRO A 210 16.81 -8.14 -6.78
N MET A 211 16.48 -8.70 -7.94
CA MET A 211 15.98 -10.09 -8.03
C MET A 211 17.01 -11.11 -7.61
N ASP A 212 18.30 -10.80 -7.80
CA ASP A 212 19.47 -11.61 -7.46
C ASP A 212 20.08 -11.30 -6.10
N SER A 213 19.39 -10.50 -5.26
CA SER A 213 19.85 -10.21 -3.90
C SER A 213 20.12 -11.48 -3.11
N SER A 214 21.25 -11.48 -2.38
CA SER A 214 21.66 -12.54 -1.50
C SER A 214 20.68 -12.76 -0.34
N ALA A 215 20.75 -13.92 0.31
CA ALA A 215 19.94 -14.20 1.50
C ALA A 215 20.20 -13.18 2.64
N GLU A 216 21.45 -12.75 2.79
CA GLU A 216 21.86 -11.76 3.78
C GLU A 216 21.27 -10.37 3.49
N GLU A 217 21.22 -9.95 2.23
CA GLU A 217 20.57 -8.70 1.82
C GLU A 217 19.06 -8.73 2.09
N ARG A 218 18.42 -9.87 1.80
CA ARG A 218 17.00 -10.07 2.08
C ARG A 218 16.68 -10.08 3.58
N GLU A 219 17.55 -10.63 4.41
CA GLU A 219 17.42 -10.56 5.87
C GLU A 219 17.57 -9.13 6.38
N ARG A 220 18.50 -8.33 5.82
CA ARG A 220 18.61 -6.91 6.15
C ARG A 220 17.34 -6.12 5.82
N GLU A 221 16.66 -6.43 4.73
CA GLU A 221 15.36 -5.81 4.40
C GLU A 221 14.30 -6.06 5.50
N VAL A 222 14.30 -7.24 6.12
CA VAL A 222 13.44 -7.54 7.27
C VAL A 222 13.82 -6.67 8.47
N GLN A 223 15.11 -6.54 8.76
CA GLN A 223 15.60 -5.69 9.86
C GLN A 223 15.23 -4.21 9.62
N TYR A 224 15.35 -3.72 8.39
CA TYR A 224 14.93 -2.37 8.03
C TYR A 224 13.43 -2.16 8.19
N ALA A 225 12.61 -3.15 7.84
CA ALA A 225 11.17 -3.08 8.01
C ALA A 225 10.78 -2.93 9.49
N TYR A 226 11.38 -3.71 10.39
CA TYR A 226 11.14 -3.59 11.83
C TYR A 226 11.69 -2.29 12.41
N SER A 227 12.88 -1.87 12.01
CA SER A 227 13.46 -0.58 12.43
C SER A 227 12.56 0.58 12.01
N TRP A 228 12.09 0.58 10.77
CA TRP A 228 11.15 1.60 10.30
C TRP A 228 9.85 1.58 11.11
N PHE A 229 9.28 0.41 11.39
CA PHE A 229 8.05 0.30 12.17
C PHE A 229 8.22 0.88 13.58
N ASN A 230 9.32 0.59 14.25
CA ASN A 230 9.63 1.15 15.55
C ASN A 230 9.77 2.69 15.50
N ASN A 231 10.45 3.22 14.49
CA ASN A 231 10.61 4.66 14.31
C ASN A 231 9.27 5.36 14.03
N ILE A 232 8.45 4.85 13.13
CA ILE A 232 7.18 5.49 12.78
C ILE A 232 6.18 5.44 13.95
N THR A 233 6.17 4.36 14.72
CA THR A 233 5.32 4.27 15.93
C THR A 233 5.78 5.23 17.02
N SER A 234 7.09 5.45 17.15
CA SER A 234 7.63 6.48 18.03
C SER A 234 7.24 7.90 17.57
N ASP A 235 7.34 8.19 16.28
CA ASP A 235 6.91 9.48 15.71
C ASP A 235 5.42 9.79 15.97
N ILE A 236 4.56 8.77 16.05
CA ILE A 236 3.11 8.95 16.13
C ILE A 236 2.60 8.94 17.58
N PHE A 237 3.20 8.12 18.46
CA PHE A 237 2.63 7.81 19.76
C PHE A 237 3.51 8.21 20.95
N MET A 238 4.69 8.75 20.75
CA MET A 238 5.59 9.22 21.79
C MET A 238 5.95 10.68 21.59
#